data_e98136d40a820fe0cc4aa4deec36cc42
#
_entry.id   e98136d40a820fe0cc4aa4deec36cc42
#
_cell.length_a   1.000
_cell.length_b   1.000
_cell.length_c   1.000
_cell.angle_alpha   90.00
_cell.angle_beta   90.00
_cell.angle_gamma   90.00
#
_symmetry.space_group_name_H-M   'P 1'
#
loop_
_entity.id
_entity.type
_entity.pdbx_description
1 polymer ?
#
loop_
_entity_poly.entity_id
_entity_poly.type
_entity_poly.pdbx_seq_one_letter_code
_entity_poly.pdbx_strand_id
1 'polypeptide(L)'
;MKILIDKNIPYVEHFFQEHLNDIEYFTDHDFDISEVAEDSIVITRSTYRTHGKRISNAVKFLCSASTGEDHFDKNVLENMKIPYAFSSGANAVAVREYVFSVIALMLEEKKINQTSPLLIIGCGNIGKGVYETLKYFDFNVSSYDPHKPSTNNDDAVEGYSFISLHVPFTTSSESEYFTENLFYSSKFKSCEDGAIILNLSLI
;
A
#
# COMPACT_ATOMS: atom_id res chain seq x y z
N MET A 1 -9.33 18.87 -23.58
CA MET A 1 -9.25 17.54 -22.95
C MET A 1 -9.81 17.70 -21.56
N LYS A 2 -10.81 16.91 -21.19
CA LYS A 2 -11.42 16.99 -19.85
C LYS A 2 -10.60 16.26 -18.79
N ILE A 3 -10.76 16.67 -17.55
CA ILE A 3 -10.19 16.00 -16.38
C ILE A 3 -11.36 15.53 -15.51
N LEU A 4 -11.60 14.22 -15.49
CA LEU A 4 -12.66 13.60 -14.68
C LEU A 4 -12.05 13.13 -13.37
N ILE A 5 -12.52 13.63 -12.22
CA ILE A 5 -11.91 13.40 -10.91
C ILE A 5 -12.96 12.89 -9.92
N ASP A 6 -12.62 11.83 -9.17
CA ASP A 6 -13.42 11.44 -8.01
C ASP A 6 -13.49 12.59 -7.00
N LYS A 7 -14.70 13.06 -6.72
CA LYS A 7 -14.97 14.19 -5.82
C LYS A 7 -14.46 14.00 -4.38
N ASN A 8 -14.18 12.75 -3.99
CA ASN A 8 -13.67 12.43 -2.66
C ASN A 8 -12.12 12.50 -2.56
N ILE A 9 -11.43 12.89 -3.64
CA ILE A 9 -10.01 13.23 -3.60
C ILE A 9 -9.89 14.63 -2.98
N PRO A 10 -9.20 14.78 -1.84
CA PRO A 10 -9.09 16.09 -1.19
C PRO A 10 -8.13 17.01 -1.95
N TYR A 11 -8.32 18.32 -1.75
CA TYR A 11 -7.42 19.39 -2.22
C TYR A 11 -7.26 19.50 -3.74
N VAL A 12 -8.16 18.94 -4.54
CA VAL A 12 -8.10 19.00 -6.01
C VAL A 12 -7.97 20.45 -6.50
N GLU A 13 -8.78 21.35 -5.99
CA GLU A 13 -8.76 22.78 -6.37
C GLU A 13 -7.41 23.43 -6.09
N HIS A 14 -6.71 22.99 -5.02
CA HIS A 14 -5.39 23.52 -4.69
C HIS A 14 -4.32 23.10 -5.71
N PHE A 15 -4.37 21.87 -6.20
CA PHE A 15 -3.37 21.32 -7.12
C PHE A 15 -3.65 21.63 -8.60
N PHE A 16 -4.91 21.87 -8.95
CA PHE A 16 -5.35 22.07 -10.34
C PHE A 16 -5.84 23.49 -10.62
N GLN A 17 -5.36 24.51 -9.90
CA GLN A 17 -5.83 25.91 -9.96
C GLN A 17 -5.93 26.47 -11.39
N GLU A 18 -4.98 26.14 -12.26
CA GLU A 18 -4.95 26.64 -13.66
C GLU A 18 -5.90 25.87 -14.60
N HIS A 19 -6.46 24.73 -14.15
CA HIS A 19 -7.27 23.81 -14.96
C HIS A 19 -8.67 23.59 -14.40
N LEU A 20 -9.13 24.40 -13.45
CA LEU A 20 -10.43 24.21 -12.78
C LEU A 20 -11.61 24.17 -13.75
N ASN A 21 -11.53 24.90 -14.86
CA ASN A 21 -12.59 24.92 -15.87
C ASN A 21 -12.67 23.64 -16.71
N ASP A 22 -11.63 22.81 -16.69
CA ASP A 22 -11.56 21.55 -17.43
C ASP A 22 -11.95 20.35 -16.54
N ILE A 23 -12.20 20.59 -15.24
CA ILE A 23 -12.51 19.54 -14.26
C ILE A 23 -14.00 19.27 -14.23
N GLU A 24 -14.34 18.00 -14.26
CA GLU A 24 -15.66 17.47 -13.97
C GLU A 24 -15.54 16.43 -12.86
N TYR A 25 -16.37 16.57 -11.80
CA TYR A 25 -16.33 15.69 -10.64
C TYR A 25 -17.34 14.56 -10.79
N PHE A 26 -16.93 13.34 -10.41
CA PHE A 26 -17.81 12.18 -10.36
C PHE A 26 -17.79 11.48 -9.01
N THR A 27 -18.72 10.56 -8.81
CA THR A 27 -18.69 9.58 -7.72
C THR A 27 -18.53 8.17 -8.28
N ASP A 28 -17.92 7.26 -7.53
CA ASP A 28 -17.73 5.86 -7.96
C ASP A 28 -19.05 5.17 -8.34
N HIS A 29 -20.18 5.56 -7.73
CA HIS A 29 -21.48 4.97 -7.97
C HIS A 29 -22.13 5.42 -9.28
N ASP A 30 -21.86 6.65 -9.68
CA ASP A 30 -22.51 7.29 -10.82
C ASP A 30 -21.60 7.36 -12.05
N PHE A 31 -20.37 6.87 -11.94
CA PHE A 31 -19.37 6.95 -12.99
C PHE A 31 -19.20 5.62 -13.73
N ASP A 32 -19.48 5.65 -15.02
CA ASP A 32 -19.17 4.56 -15.94
C ASP A 32 -18.07 4.97 -16.92
N ILE A 33 -16.87 4.41 -16.73
CA ILE A 33 -15.71 4.69 -17.58
C ILE A 33 -15.93 4.29 -19.07
N SER A 34 -16.91 3.43 -19.35
CA SER A 34 -17.27 3.04 -20.71
C SER A 34 -18.04 4.12 -21.46
N GLU A 35 -18.69 5.04 -20.75
CA GLU A 35 -19.50 6.13 -21.29
C GLU A 35 -18.72 7.44 -21.48
N VAL A 36 -17.44 7.47 -21.15
CA VAL A 36 -16.60 8.66 -21.39
C VAL A 36 -16.58 8.98 -22.89
N ALA A 37 -17.17 10.11 -23.27
CA ALA A 37 -17.44 10.48 -24.66
C ALA A 37 -16.36 11.37 -25.28
N GLU A 38 -15.65 12.15 -24.46
CA GLU A 38 -14.62 13.11 -24.90
C GLU A 38 -13.25 12.71 -24.38
N ASP A 39 -12.19 13.05 -25.13
CA ASP A 39 -10.81 12.79 -24.72
C ASP A 39 -10.54 13.32 -23.32
N SER A 40 -10.29 12.39 -22.39
CA SER A 40 -10.25 12.68 -20.96
C SER A 40 -9.08 12.01 -20.24
N ILE A 41 -8.60 12.69 -19.20
CA ILE A 41 -7.82 12.12 -18.10
C ILE A 41 -8.81 11.73 -17.00
N VAL A 42 -8.71 10.52 -16.48
CA VAL A 42 -9.57 10.04 -15.40
C VAL A 42 -8.72 9.81 -14.15
N ILE A 43 -9.11 10.44 -13.04
CA ILE A 43 -8.41 10.33 -11.75
C ILE A 43 -9.37 9.71 -10.72
N THR A 44 -9.03 8.52 -10.27
CA THR A 44 -9.84 7.71 -9.35
C THR A 44 -9.17 7.53 -7.99
N ARG A 45 -9.86 6.82 -7.10
CA ARG A 45 -9.30 6.22 -5.87
C ARG A 45 -9.36 4.70 -5.96
N SER A 46 -8.82 4.00 -4.95
CA SER A 46 -8.84 2.52 -4.85
C SER A 46 -10.24 1.92 -4.78
N THR A 47 -11.25 2.71 -4.45
CA THR A 47 -12.67 2.30 -4.44
C THR A 47 -13.23 2.06 -5.84
N TYR A 48 -12.67 2.71 -6.87
CA TYR A 48 -13.08 2.51 -8.25
C TYR A 48 -12.26 1.39 -8.90
N ARG A 49 -12.91 0.28 -9.22
CA ARG A 49 -12.28 -0.89 -9.85
C ARG A 49 -12.59 -0.95 -11.34
N THR A 50 -11.56 -1.28 -12.14
CA THR A 50 -11.71 -1.42 -13.61
C THR A 50 -11.86 -2.87 -14.07
N HIS A 51 -11.66 -3.86 -13.20
CA HIS A 51 -11.80 -5.28 -13.51
C HIS A 51 -13.20 -5.61 -14.04
N GLY A 52 -13.23 -6.26 -15.19
CA GLY A 52 -14.47 -6.62 -15.86
C GLY A 52 -15.26 -5.47 -16.49
N LYS A 53 -14.72 -4.25 -16.43
CA LYS A 53 -15.35 -3.09 -17.09
C LYS A 53 -14.77 -2.87 -18.48
N ARG A 54 -15.63 -2.44 -19.39
CA ARG A 54 -15.21 -1.87 -20.67
C ARG A 54 -14.71 -0.45 -20.42
N ILE A 55 -13.59 -0.09 -21.04
CA ILE A 55 -13.03 1.27 -20.96
C ILE A 55 -13.24 1.97 -22.30
N SER A 56 -13.69 3.22 -22.25
CA SER A 56 -13.86 4.02 -23.47
C SER A 56 -12.51 4.37 -24.11
N ASN A 57 -12.44 4.37 -25.44
CA ASN A 57 -11.28 4.85 -26.20
C ASN A 57 -11.01 6.36 -26.01
N ALA A 58 -11.96 7.10 -25.46
CA ALA A 58 -11.81 8.51 -25.10
C ALA A 58 -11.00 8.70 -23.81
N VAL A 59 -10.78 7.66 -23.01
CA VAL A 59 -9.86 7.71 -21.86
C VAL A 59 -8.43 7.70 -22.39
N LYS A 60 -7.72 8.81 -22.22
CA LYS A 60 -6.33 8.99 -22.71
C LYS A 60 -5.29 8.74 -21.62
N PHE A 61 -5.68 8.85 -20.37
CA PHE A 61 -4.84 8.57 -19.21
C PHE A 61 -5.72 8.18 -18.06
N LEU A 62 -5.34 7.13 -17.33
CA LEU A 62 -6.02 6.70 -16.11
C LEU A 62 -5.05 6.74 -14.95
N CYS A 63 -5.36 7.45 -13.87
CA CYS A 63 -4.53 7.43 -12.69
C CYS A 63 -5.33 7.22 -11.41
N SER A 64 -4.63 6.73 -10.39
CA SER A 64 -5.19 6.57 -9.07
C SER A 64 -4.45 7.44 -8.06
N ALA A 65 -5.20 8.22 -7.29
CA ALA A 65 -4.70 8.95 -6.13
C ALA A 65 -4.45 8.02 -4.91
N SER A 66 -4.45 6.70 -5.13
CA SER A 66 -4.20 5.68 -4.11
C SER A 66 -2.90 4.94 -4.40
N THR A 67 -2.31 4.38 -3.35
CA THR A 67 -1.01 3.70 -3.41
C THR A 67 -1.10 2.30 -4.02
N GLY A 68 -2.21 1.59 -3.76
CA GLY A 68 -2.44 0.23 -4.27
C GLY A 68 -2.69 0.20 -5.77
N GLU A 69 -2.38 -0.92 -6.40
CA GLU A 69 -2.46 -1.11 -7.86
C GLU A 69 -3.51 -2.16 -8.27
N ASP A 70 -4.05 -2.89 -7.30
CA ASP A 70 -4.95 -4.04 -7.47
C ASP A 70 -6.34 -3.71 -7.99
N HIS A 71 -6.73 -2.45 -7.97
CA HIS A 71 -8.04 -1.98 -8.45
C HIS A 71 -8.08 -1.68 -9.97
N PHE A 72 -6.92 -1.68 -10.66
CA PHE A 72 -6.85 -1.52 -12.11
C PHE A 72 -6.56 -2.86 -12.81
N ASP A 73 -7.33 -3.17 -13.84
CA ASP A 73 -7.00 -4.26 -14.78
C ASP A 73 -5.90 -3.80 -15.75
N LYS A 74 -4.65 -4.01 -15.34
CA LYS A 74 -3.47 -3.60 -16.11
C LYS A 74 -3.43 -4.25 -17.49
N ASN A 75 -3.85 -5.51 -17.61
CA ASN A 75 -3.87 -6.22 -18.90
C ASN A 75 -4.80 -5.53 -19.91
N VAL A 76 -5.96 -5.08 -19.46
CA VAL A 76 -6.88 -4.33 -20.31
C VAL A 76 -6.29 -2.99 -20.72
N LEU A 77 -5.69 -2.25 -19.78
CA LEU A 77 -5.07 -0.94 -20.05
C LEU A 77 -3.92 -1.04 -21.05
N GLU A 78 -3.05 -2.04 -20.89
CA GLU A 78 -1.91 -2.31 -21.76
C GLU A 78 -2.37 -2.70 -23.17
N ASN A 79 -3.36 -3.60 -23.28
CA ASN A 79 -3.94 -3.99 -24.57
C ASN A 79 -4.57 -2.80 -25.32
N MET A 80 -5.21 -1.89 -24.59
CA MET A 80 -5.79 -0.67 -25.13
C MET A 80 -4.76 0.44 -25.34
N LYS A 81 -3.52 0.26 -24.87
CA LYS A 81 -2.45 1.28 -24.88
C LYS A 81 -2.84 2.57 -24.15
N ILE A 82 -3.63 2.44 -23.08
CA ILE A 82 -3.96 3.55 -22.20
C ILE A 82 -2.86 3.66 -21.14
N PRO A 83 -2.09 4.75 -21.11
CA PRO A 83 -1.12 4.98 -20.07
C PRO A 83 -1.82 5.16 -18.71
N TYR A 84 -1.20 4.64 -17.65
CA TYR A 84 -1.75 4.71 -16.30
C TYR A 84 -0.67 5.01 -15.26
N ALA A 85 -1.08 5.52 -14.11
CA ALA A 85 -0.20 5.80 -12.99
C ALA A 85 -0.89 5.59 -11.63
N PHE A 86 -0.09 5.29 -10.61
CA PHE A 86 -0.50 5.17 -9.22
C PHE A 86 0.34 6.09 -8.34
N SER A 87 -0.21 6.49 -7.19
CA SER A 87 0.51 7.28 -6.19
C SER A 87 1.36 6.41 -5.26
N SER A 88 2.15 5.47 -5.84
CA SER A 88 2.95 4.51 -5.09
C SER A 88 3.89 5.20 -4.11
N GLY A 89 3.80 4.84 -2.82
CA GLY A 89 4.64 5.38 -1.76
C GLY A 89 4.24 6.76 -1.24
N ALA A 90 3.21 7.41 -1.81
CA ALA A 90 2.79 8.75 -1.38
C ALA A 90 2.40 8.82 0.11
N ASN A 91 1.81 7.76 0.66
CA ASN A 91 1.42 7.66 2.06
C ASN A 91 2.52 7.06 2.97
N ALA A 92 3.69 6.69 2.42
CA ALA A 92 4.69 5.92 3.16
C ALA A 92 5.19 6.65 4.42
N VAL A 93 5.30 7.98 4.38
CA VAL A 93 5.71 8.78 5.54
C VAL A 93 4.65 8.69 6.64
N ALA A 94 3.39 8.95 6.32
CA ALA A 94 2.30 8.91 7.29
C ALA A 94 2.13 7.50 7.93
N VAL A 95 2.28 6.44 7.13
CA VAL A 95 2.21 5.06 7.66
C VAL A 95 3.40 4.77 8.57
N ARG A 96 4.61 5.24 8.24
CA ARG A 96 5.77 5.09 9.14
C ARG A 96 5.57 5.83 10.47
N GLU A 97 5.03 7.06 10.44
CA GLU A 97 4.70 7.82 11.65
C GLU A 97 3.69 7.07 12.52
N TYR A 98 2.69 6.43 11.90
CA TYR A 98 1.76 5.57 12.64
C TYR A 98 2.48 4.39 13.32
N VAL A 99 3.38 3.68 12.61
CA VAL A 99 4.17 2.59 13.20
C VAL A 99 4.97 3.08 14.40
N PHE A 100 5.65 4.23 14.27
CA PHE A 100 6.43 4.79 15.37
C PHE A 100 5.56 5.22 16.55
N SER A 101 4.35 5.71 16.28
CA SER A 101 3.38 6.02 17.34
C SER A 101 2.97 4.77 18.12
N VAL A 102 2.74 3.65 17.42
CA VAL A 102 2.46 2.36 18.07
C VAL A 102 3.65 1.88 18.88
N ILE A 103 4.87 1.94 18.33
CA ILE A 103 6.09 1.55 19.05
C ILE A 103 6.28 2.41 20.30
N ALA A 104 6.09 3.73 20.20
CA ALA A 104 6.18 4.63 21.33
C ALA A 104 5.18 4.28 22.44
N LEU A 105 3.93 3.96 22.07
CA LEU A 105 2.93 3.50 23.03
C LEU A 105 3.34 2.18 23.70
N MET A 106 3.89 1.23 22.94
CA MET A 106 4.35 -0.04 23.50
C MET A 106 5.55 0.14 24.45
N LEU A 107 6.43 1.12 24.17
CA LEU A 107 7.52 1.50 25.10
C LEU A 107 6.98 2.14 26.38
N GLU A 108 6.02 3.05 26.26
CA GLU A 108 5.38 3.70 27.42
C GLU A 108 4.67 2.67 28.32
N GLU A 109 3.94 1.73 27.72
CA GLU A 109 3.27 0.65 28.44
C GLU A 109 4.23 -0.45 28.93
N LYS A 110 5.54 -0.33 28.68
CA LYS A 110 6.60 -1.29 29.04
C LYS A 110 6.36 -2.70 28.48
N LYS A 111 5.66 -2.82 27.38
CA LYS A 111 5.46 -4.09 26.66
C LYS A 111 6.67 -4.49 25.83
N ILE A 112 7.41 -3.49 25.35
CA ILE A 112 8.71 -3.65 24.71
C ILE A 112 9.69 -2.63 25.29
N ASN A 113 10.97 -2.83 25.02
CA ASN A 113 12.03 -1.86 25.29
C ASN A 113 13.03 -1.82 24.11
N GLN A 114 14.03 -0.97 24.17
CA GLN A 114 14.99 -0.78 23.07
C GLN A 114 15.77 -2.06 22.71
N THR A 115 15.96 -2.97 23.66
CA THR A 115 16.64 -4.26 23.46
C THR A 115 15.71 -5.40 23.05
N SER A 116 14.39 -5.19 23.11
CA SER A 116 13.41 -6.18 22.68
C SER A 116 13.60 -6.49 21.18
N PRO A 117 13.60 -7.77 20.77
CA PRO A 117 13.73 -8.13 19.36
C PRO A 117 12.50 -7.71 18.57
N LEU A 118 12.71 -6.92 17.53
CA LEU A 118 11.67 -6.47 16.61
C LEU A 118 11.91 -7.04 15.20
N LEU A 119 10.84 -7.39 14.49
CA LEU A 119 10.90 -7.89 13.12
C LEU A 119 10.05 -7.03 12.19
N ILE A 120 10.63 -6.59 11.09
CA ILE A 120 9.93 -5.91 10.00
C ILE A 120 9.82 -6.86 8.82
N ILE A 121 8.60 -7.22 8.43
CA ILE A 121 8.34 -8.09 7.29
C ILE A 121 7.83 -7.24 6.11
N GLY A 122 8.56 -7.30 4.99
CA GLY A 122 8.37 -6.46 3.81
C GLY A 122 9.20 -5.18 3.88
N CYS A 123 10.23 -5.06 3.03
CA CYS A 123 11.17 -3.94 2.97
C CYS A 123 10.91 -3.02 1.77
N GLY A 124 9.64 -2.75 1.46
CA GLY A 124 9.21 -1.76 0.49
C GLY A 124 9.36 -0.32 1.00
N ASN A 125 8.60 0.62 0.42
CA ASN A 125 8.64 2.05 0.76
C ASN A 125 8.40 2.35 2.25
N ILE A 126 7.60 1.54 2.93
CA ILE A 126 7.27 1.71 4.35
C ILE A 126 8.28 0.96 5.22
N GLY A 127 8.35 -0.36 5.09
CA GLY A 127 9.12 -1.20 5.99
C GLY A 127 10.62 -0.92 5.98
N LYS A 128 11.20 -0.56 4.81
CA LYS A 128 12.58 -0.11 4.73
C LYS A 128 12.82 1.13 5.61
N GLY A 129 11.95 2.14 5.51
CA GLY A 129 12.09 3.36 6.31
C GLY A 129 11.88 3.13 7.81
N VAL A 130 10.96 2.22 8.19
CA VAL A 130 10.78 1.80 9.59
C VAL A 130 12.06 1.13 10.11
N TYR A 131 12.58 0.14 9.38
CA TYR A 131 13.79 -0.58 9.74
C TYR A 131 15.01 0.35 9.90
N GLU A 132 15.27 1.22 8.91
CA GLU A 132 16.40 2.14 8.93
C GLU A 132 16.33 3.13 10.10
N THR A 133 15.12 3.64 10.39
CA THR A 133 14.92 4.55 11.52
C THR A 133 15.13 3.86 12.87
N LEU A 134 14.59 2.64 13.04
CA LEU A 134 14.80 1.87 14.27
C LEU A 134 16.28 1.52 14.47
N LYS A 135 16.99 1.15 13.41
CA LYS A 135 18.44 0.93 13.45
C LYS A 135 19.21 2.19 13.84
N TYR A 136 18.83 3.34 13.30
CA TYR A 136 19.46 4.61 13.64
C TYR A 136 19.35 4.96 15.14
N PHE A 137 18.25 4.55 15.78
CA PHE A 137 18.03 4.73 17.21
C PHE A 137 18.48 3.52 18.05
N ASP A 138 19.34 2.65 17.51
CA ASP A 138 19.94 1.49 18.20
C ASP A 138 18.93 0.47 18.75
N PHE A 139 17.75 0.36 18.12
CA PHE A 139 16.84 -0.74 18.44
C PHE A 139 17.37 -2.08 17.94
N ASN A 140 17.04 -3.14 18.68
CA ASN A 140 17.32 -4.52 18.27
C ASN A 140 16.27 -4.94 17.22
N VAL A 141 16.48 -4.55 15.96
CA VAL A 141 15.54 -4.79 14.86
C VAL A 141 16.17 -5.61 13.74
N SER A 142 15.42 -6.60 13.26
CA SER A 142 15.69 -7.40 12.07
C SER A 142 14.67 -7.11 10.98
N SER A 143 14.99 -7.46 9.74
CA SER A 143 14.04 -7.35 8.63
C SER A 143 14.05 -8.60 7.76
N TYR A 144 12.90 -8.94 7.20
CA TYR A 144 12.73 -10.01 6.24
C TYR A 144 11.96 -9.54 5.00
N ASP A 145 12.52 -9.82 3.83
CA ASP A 145 11.86 -9.62 2.54
C ASP A 145 12.48 -10.59 1.53
N PRO A 146 11.73 -11.58 1.02
CA PRO A 146 12.29 -12.61 0.12
C PRO A 146 12.81 -12.06 -1.22
N HIS A 147 12.36 -10.83 -1.59
CA HIS A 147 12.82 -10.14 -2.79
C HIS A 147 14.06 -9.25 -2.56
N LYS A 148 14.60 -9.22 -1.33
CA LYS A 148 15.74 -8.37 -0.93
C LYS A 148 16.87 -9.19 -0.34
N PRO A 149 17.95 -9.46 -1.08
CA PRO A 149 19.05 -10.32 -0.61
C PRO A 149 19.82 -9.78 0.62
N SER A 150 19.61 -8.53 0.99
CA SER A 150 20.23 -7.91 2.17
C SER A 150 19.47 -8.11 3.47
N THR A 151 18.30 -8.78 3.43
CA THR A 151 17.49 -9.08 4.61
C THR A 151 17.78 -10.48 5.13
N ASN A 152 17.34 -10.79 6.35
CA ASN A 152 17.43 -12.15 6.87
C ASN A 152 16.69 -13.12 5.92
N ASN A 153 17.30 -14.25 5.63
CA ASN A 153 16.72 -15.26 4.73
C ASN A 153 15.69 -16.17 5.41
N ASP A 154 15.26 -15.82 6.60
CA ASP A 154 14.32 -16.61 7.40
C ASP A 154 13.11 -15.75 7.79
N ASP A 155 11.93 -16.25 7.50
CA ASP A 155 10.65 -15.66 7.90
C ASP A 155 10.20 -16.14 9.28
N ALA A 156 11.10 -16.76 10.05
CA ALA A 156 10.84 -17.20 11.41
C ALA A 156 10.42 -16.02 12.30
N VAL A 157 9.35 -16.22 13.03
CA VAL A 157 8.77 -15.22 13.94
C VAL A 157 9.10 -15.53 15.41
N GLU A 158 9.85 -16.61 15.65
CA GLU A 158 10.26 -17.05 16.97
C GLU A 158 11.24 -16.07 17.60
N GLY A 159 11.04 -15.76 18.86
CA GLY A 159 11.92 -14.87 19.62
C GLY A 159 11.70 -13.36 19.39
N TYR A 160 10.72 -12.96 18.57
CA TYR A 160 10.39 -11.55 18.39
C TYR A 160 9.23 -11.10 19.29
N SER A 161 9.44 -9.99 19.99
CA SER A 161 8.44 -9.36 20.86
C SER A 161 7.49 -8.43 20.10
N PHE A 162 7.92 -7.93 18.93
CA PHE A 162 7.11 -7.06 18.07
C PHE A 162 7.38 -7.37 16.60
N ILE A 163 6.33 -7.56 15.84
CA ILE A 163 6.38 -7.89 14.41
C ILE A 163 5.50 -6.90 13.64
N SER A 164 6.06 -6.23 12.64
CA SER A 164 5.31 -5.30 11.79
C SER A 164 5.31 -5.77 10.33
N LEU A 165 4.10 -5.90 9.76
CA LEU A 165 3.87 -6.40 8.40
C LEU A 165 3.63 -5.23 7.43
N HIS A 166 4.43 -5.18 6.35
CA HIS A 166 4.38 -4.16 5.31
C HIS A 166 4.44 -4.81 3.92
N VAL A 167 3.68 -5.87 3.72
CA VAL A 167 3.66 -6.65 2.48
C VAL A 167 2.38 -6.38 1.68
N PRO A 168 2.39 -6.47 0.33
CA PRO A 168 1.14 -6.51 -0.44
C PRO A 168 0.40 -7.81 -0.17
N PHE A 169 -0.91 -7.83 -0.39
CA PHE A 169 -1.66 -9.08 -0.46
C PHE A 169 -1.37 -9.76 -1.80
N THR A 170 -0.89 -11.01 -1.77
CA THR A 170 -0.66 -11.83 -2.95
C THR A 170 -1.07 -13.28 -2.68
N THR A 171 -1.61 -13.93 -3.71
CA THR A 171 -2.01 -15.34 -3.68
C THR A 171 -0.94 -16.24 -4.27
N SER A 172 -1.03 -17.55 -4.07
CA SER A 172 -0.09 -18.55 -4.62
C SER A 172 -0.09 -18.60 -6.15
N SER A 173 -1.12 -18.07 -6.81
CA SER A 173 -1.17 -17.96 -8.28
C SER A 173 -0.43 -16.71 -8.81
N GLU A 174 -0.14 -15.74 -7.95
CA GLU A 174 0.47 -14.47 -8.32
C GLU A 174 1.94 -14.38 -7.94
N SER A 175 2.37 -15.11 -6.92
CA SER A 175 3.76 -15.05 -6.42
C SER A 175 4.20 -16.36 -5.80
N GLU A 176 5.46 -16.70 -5.99
CA GLU A 176 6.14 -17.78 -5.23
C GLU A 176 6.20 -17.45 -3.73
N TYR A 177 6.33 -16.17 -3.40
CA TYR A 177 6.34 -15.65 -2.02
C TYR A 177 5.00 -14.96 -1.71
N PHE A 178 3.92 -15.74 -1.80
CA PHE A 178 2.57 -15.22 -1.53
C PHE A 178 2.38 -14.87 -0.06
N THR A 179 1.54 -13.89 0.18
CA THR A 179 1.29 -13.34 1.52
C THR A 179 -0.10 -13.67 2.06
N GLU A 180 -0.94 -14.30 1.23
CA GLU A 180 -2.19 -14.87 1.67
C GLU A 180 -1.93 -15.88 2.81
N ASN A 181 -2.59 -15.69 3.94
CA ASN A 181 -2.37 -16.49 5.15
C ASN A 181 -0.90 -16.50 5.62
N LEU A 182 -0.15 -15.42 5.44
CA LEU A 182 1.24 -15.30 5.88
C LEU A 182 1.42 -15.69 7.36
N PHE A 183 0.44 -15.34 8.19
CA PHE A 183 0.32 -15.81 9.57
C PHE A 183 -0.78 -16.86 9.68
N TYR A 184 -0.40 -18.12 9.72
CA TYR A 184 -1.29 -19.26 9.93
C TYR A 184 -1.11 -19.84 11.36
N SER A 185 -1.98 -20.75 11.75
CA SER A 185 -2.09 -21.21 13.16
C SER A 185 -0.78 -21.69 13.78
N SER A 186 0.10 -22.39 13.03
CA SER A 186 1.39 -22.83 13.59
C SER A 186 2.37 -21.66 13.72
N LYS A 187 2.35 -20.69 12.82
CA LYS A 187 3.20 -19.50 12.90
C LYS A 187 2.83 -18.61 14.09
N PHE A 188 1.53 -18.44 14.38
CA PHE A 188 1.09 -17.79 15.61
C PHE A 188 1.56 -18.52 16.87
N LYS A 189 1.54 -19.86 16.85
CA LYS A 189 2.00 -20.67 18.00
C LYS A 189 3.52 -20.62 18.21
N SER A 190 4.29 -20.26 17.20
CA SER A 190 5.75 -20.08 17.31
C SER A 190 6.15 -18.68 17.78
N CYS A 191 5.21 -17.71 17.83
CA CYS A 191 5.47 -16.42 18.44
C CYS A 191 5.63 -16.56 19.95
N GLU A 192 6.38 -15.66 20.56
CA GLU A 192 6.47 -15.58 22.02
C GLU A 192 5.11 -15.20 22.63
N ASP A 193 4.86 -15.66 23.84
CA ASP A 193 3.68 -15.25 24.61
C ASP A 193 3.71 -13.73 24.85
N GLY A 194 2.67 -13.05 24.41
CA GLY A 194 2.58 -11.60 24.51
C GLY A 194 3.25 -10.84 23.34
N ALA A 195 3.74 -11.53 22.31
CA ALA A 195 4.23 -10.89 21.10
C ALA A 195 3.15 -10.01 20.46
N ILE A 196 3.56 -8.84 19.98
CA ILE A 196 2.67 -7.84 19.36
C ILE A 196 2.85 -7.94 17.85
N ILE A 197 1.75 -8.12 17.13
CA ILE A 197 1.74 -8.14 15.66
C ILE A 197 0.96 -6.92 15.17
N LEU A 198 1.65 -6.06 14.41
CA LEU A 198 1.08 -4.90 13.75
C LEU A 198 0.95 -5.20 12.25
N ASN A 199 -0.27 -5.32 11.76
CA ASN A 199 -0.52 -5.54 10.33
C ASN A 199 -0.96 -4.24 9.66
N LEU A 200 -0.14 -3.74 8.75
CA LEU A 200 -0.40 -2.56 7.92
C LEU A 200 -0.41 -2.92 6.42
N SER A 201 -0.54 -4.21 6.13
CA SER A 201 -0.77 -4.68 4.76
C SER A 201 -2.16 -4.22 4.31
N LEU A 202 -2.23 -3.63 3.13
CA LEU A 202 -3.52 -3.34 2.50
C LEU A 202 -4.16 -4.69 2.10
N ILE A 203 -5.40 -4.87 2.49
CA ILE A 203 -6.25 -6.01 2.10
C ILE A 203 -6.97 -5.63 0.80
#